data_18eee422450bfec84b5b13a072d9b418
#
_entry.id   18eee422450bfec84b5b13a072d9b418
#
_cell.length_a   1.000
_cell.length_b   1.000
_cell.length_c   1.000
_cell.angle_alpha   90.00
_cell.angle_beta   90.00
_cell.angle_gamma   90.00
#
_symmetry.space_group_name_H-M   'P 1'
#
loop_
_entity.id
_entity.type
_entity.pdbx_description
1 polymer ?
#
loop_
_entity_poly.entity_id
_entity_poly.type
_entity_poly.pdbx_seq_one_letter_code
_entity_poly.pdbx_strand_id
1 'polypeptide(L)'
;PKNVKGGGSDGDFESLMLHVPYVPDQVNGYYIFHSGMENITNPSDQQKSNFAAVQNASDNVENQNQNFSLNGSLEYDFGWSKYLRGLKVKASYSKNISTGKTNTIGTKIDVYRLISRGGSGGHLYVGDEIEYNANTLGLYELNNGNSLGRSMNRSDSYQMNLTVSYARQFGKHYVSGLFSIEKAESEWEDLNGSLTDPLPFTDGQSSSVDSNAEGFAQTVTFNRSESGMLSYVGRVNYSYDDKYLFEFMLRSDASAKFAPQNYWGMFPSWSAGWVISDEKWFDKDKTKIDFLKIRGSFGILGKDNVNAWLWTQLYTRNPDKGPIFGTNSSTNTSATIRMPKQGVNPDVHWDKTYKTNFGIDMAFLKNRMSANLDFYYDMGREMFASHQGTSYYPNTVGIQPAPENFGEVDTYG
;
A
#
# COMPACT_ATOMS: atom_id res chain seq x y z
N PRO A 1 14.07 -15.65 -7.30
CA PRO A 1 15.19 -15.45 -8.21
C PRO A 1 16.20 -14.51 -7.58
N LYS A 2 17.49 -14.84 -7.68
CA LYS A 2 18.58 -13.93 -7.32
C LYS A 2 18.76 -12.95 -8.48
N ASN A 3 18.63 -11.69 -8.22
CA ASN A 3 18.95 -10.64 -9.19
C ASN A 3 20.29 -10.02 -8.79
N VAL A 4 21.18 -9.90 -9.76
CA VAL A 4 22.43 -9.15 -9.55
C VAL A 4 22.06 -7.71 -9.26
N LYS A 5 22.67 -7.13 -8.22
CA LYS A 5 22.42 -5.73 -7.87
C LYS A 5 23.24 -4.81 -8.76
N GLY A 6 22.76 -4.57 -9.95
CA GLY A 6 23.14 -3.39 -10.72
C GLY A 6 22.20 -2.23 -10.36
N GLY A 7 22.39 -1.07 -10.89
CA GLY A 7 21.61 0.14 -10.59
C GLY A 7 20.12 0.10 -11.01
N GLY A 8 19.53 -1.09 -11.11
CA GLY A 8 18.22 -1.32 -11.71
C GLY A 8 18.32 -1.58 -13.21
N SER A 9 17.28 -2.16 -13.81
CA SER A 9 17.30 -2.54 -15.24
C SER A 9 17.70 -1.39 -16.19
N ASP A 10 17.33 -0.17 -15.83
CA ASP A 10 17.65 1.02 -16.63
C ASP A 10 19.10 1.45 -16.43
N GLY A 11 19.62 1.39 -15.19
CA GLY A 11 21.01 1.73 -14.89
C GLY A 11 22.04 0.75 -15.47
N ASP A 12 21.71 -0.54 -15.50
CA ASP A 12 22.55 -1.58 -16.10
C ASP A 12 22.61 -1.41 -17.61
N PHE A 13 21.48 -1.13 -18.24
CA PHE A 13 21.40 -0.84 -19.68
C PHE A 13 22.16 0.45 -20.03
N GLU A 14 22.00 1.49 -19.23
CA GLU A 14 22.70 2.75 -19.39
C GLU A 14 24.22 2.56 -19.26
N SER A 15 24.69 1.81 -18.26
CA SER A 15 26.10 1.48 -18.09
C SER A 15 26.68 0.72 -19.27
N LEU A 16 25.91 -0.20 -19.85
CA LEU A 16 26.31 -0.95 -21.04
C LEU A 16 26.36 -0.05 -22.28
N MET A 17 25.38 0.83 -22.45
CA MET A 17 25.32 1.75 -23.61
C MET A 17 26.38 2.84 -23.56
N LEU A 18 26.82 3.24 -22.38
CA LEU A 18 27.85 4.23 -22.16
C LEU A 18 29.26 3.64 -22.18
N HIS A 19 29.38 2.31 -22.30
CA HIS A 19 30.68 1.66 -22.47
C HIS A 19 31.34 2.05 -23.79
N VAL A 20 32.56 2.52 -23.69
CA VAL A 20 33.29 3.02 -24.87
C VAL A 20 34.14 1.88 -25.44
N PRO A 21 33.93 1.54 -26.75
CA PRO A 21 34.51 0.32 -27.34
C PRO A 21 36.05 0.27 -27.37
N TYR A 22 36.72 1.39 -27.18
CA TYR A 22 38.18 1.44 -27.17
C TYR A 22 38.80 1.33 -25.77
N VAL A 23 38.02 1.25 -24.73
CA VAL A 23 38.50 0.99 -23.37
C VAL A 23 38.15 -0.45 -23.02
N PRO A 24 39.13 -1.29 -22.68
CA PRO A 24 38.84 -2.67 -22.29
C PRO A 24 38.15 -2.71 -20.94
N ASP A 25 37.23 -3.66 -20.78
CA ASP A 25 36.57 -3.92 -19.49
C ASP A 25 37.57 -4.33 -18.38
N GLN A 26 38.63 -5.03 -18.78
CA GLN A 26 39.62 -5.56 -17.87
C GLN A 26 41.01 -5.59 -18.52
N VAL A 27 42.02 -5.25 -17.73
CA VAL A 27 43.43 -5.35 -18.11
C VAL A 27 44.20 -6.01 -16.99
N ASN A 28 44.90 -7.13 -17.26
CA ASN A 28 45.68 -7.88 -16.30
C ASN A 28 44.92 -8.21 -14.99
N GLY A 29 43.59 -8.48 -15.07
CA GLY A 29 42.77 -8.78 -13.94
C GLY A 29 42.18 -7.56 -13.23
N TYR A 30 42.52 -6.33 -13.62
CA TYR A 30 41.98 -5.09 -13.10
C TYR A 30 40.78 -4.64 -13.92
N TYR A 31 39.64 -4.39 -13.31
CA TYR A 31 38.46 -3.85 -13.96
C TYR A 31 38.65 -2.36 -14.24
N ILE A 32 38.57 -1.97 -15.49
CA ILE A 32 38.81 -0.61 -15.91
C ILE A 32 37.50 0.15 -16.04
N PHE A 33 37.36 1.26 -15.34
CA PHE A 33 36.22 2.11 -15.54
C PHE A 33 36.49 3.19 -16.59
N HIS A 34 35.45 3.54 -17.30
CA HIS A 34 35.48 4.61 -18.24
C HIS A 34 35.30 5.95 -17.51
N SER A 35 36.34 6.80 -17.51
CA SER A 35 36.13 8.22 -17.21
C SER A 35 35.67 8.90 -18.47
N GLY A 36 34.39 9.24 -18.58
CA GLY A 36 33.95 10.11 -19.66
C GLY A 36 34.80 11.37 -19.70
N MET A 37 35.07 11.85 -20.88
CA MET A 37 35.95 12.96 -21.29
C MET A 37 36.50 13.82 -20.15
N GLU A 38 37.83 13.96 -20.09
CA GLU A 38 38.57 14.65 -19.02
C GLU A 38 38.26 16.14 -18.81
N ASN A 39 37.37 16.71 -19.60
CA ASN A 39 36.98 18.14 -19.55
C ASN A 39 35.58 18.42 -18.97
N ILE A 40 34.93 17.44 -18.34
CA ILE A 40 33.67 17.72 -17.66
C ILE A 40 33.99 18.35 -16.31
N THR A 41 33.52 19.57 -16.12
CA THR A 41 33.76 20.41 -14.95
C THR A 41 33.15 19.86 -13.63
N ASN A 42 32.41 18.76 -13.69
CA ASN A 42 31.81 18.11 -12.52
C ASN A 42 32.17 16.61 -12.46
N PRO A 43 33.12 16.22 -11.60
CA PRO A 43 33.52 14.82 -11.45
C PRO A 43 32.41 13.87 -11.01
N SER A 44 31.32 14.39 -10.46
CA SER A 44 30.17 13.59 -10.05
C SER A 44 29.31 13.07 -11.20
N ASP A 45 29.42 13.67 -12.39
CA ASP A 45 28.64 13.30 -13.57
C ASP A 45 29.34 12.23 -14.44
N GLN A 46 30.51 11.79 -14.04
CA GLN A 46 31.21 10.69 -14.70
C GLN A 46 30.68 9.37 -14.23
N GLN A 47 30.17 8.55 -15.12
CA GLN A 47 29.82 7.18 -14.78
C GLN A 47 31.07 6.35 -14.50
N LYS A 48 31.39 6.22 -13.21
CA LYS A 48 32.46 5.42 -12.70
C LYS A 48 31.96 4.00 -12.49
N SER A 49 31.54 3.30 -13.54
CA SER A 49 31.03 1.95 -13.47
C SER A 49 31.78 1.03 -14.43
N ASN A 50 31.87 -0.22 -14.06
CA ASN A 50 32.29 -1.30 -14.92
C ASN A 50 31.27 -2.41 -14.80
N PHE A 51 30.53 -2.67 -15.88
CA PHE A 51 29.47 -3.66 -15.90
C PHE A 51 29.98 -5.06 -15.57
N ALA A 52 31.15 -5.44 -16.09
CA ALA A 52 31.76 -6.75 -15.82
C ALA A 52 32.15 -6.90 -14.34
N ALA A 53 32.68 -5.83 -13.72
CA ALA A 53 33.00 -5.83 -12.30
C ALA A 53 31.74 -6.06 -11.43
N VAL A 54 30.65 -5.35 -11.72
CA VAL A 54 29.38 -5.47 -11.01
C VAL A 54 28.77 -6.86 -11.20
N GLN A 55 28.82 -7.42 -12.41
CA GLN A 55 28.31 -8.77 -12.71
C GLN A 55 29.10 -9.88 -12.00
N ASN A 56 30.40 -9.70 -11.83
CA ASN A 56 31.27 -10.67 -11.16
C ASN A 56 31.34 -10.47 -9.65
N ALA A 57 30.79 -9.39 -9.11
CA ALA A 57 30.66 -9.19 -7.67
C ALA A 57 29.60 -10.13 -7.06
N SER A 58 29.73 -10.40 -5.76
CA SER A 58 28.74 -11.18 -4.99
C SER A 58 27.44 -10.41 -4.71
N ASP A 59 27.29 -9.24 -5.29
CA ASP A 59 26.15 -8.35 -5.03
C ASP A 59 24.85 -8.92 -5.62
N ASN A 60 23.83 -9.03 -4.79
CA ASN A 60 22.54 -9.53 -5.24
C ASN A 60 21.37 -9.04 -4.39
N VAL A 61 20.18 -9.14 -4.96
CA VAL A 61 18.92 -8.99 -4.24
C VAL A 61 18.11 -10.27 -4.43
N GLU A 62 17.80 -10.93 -3.33
CA GLU A 62 16.97 -12.12 -3.33
C GLU A 62 15.64 -11.82 -2.69
N ASN A 63 14.56 -12.01 -3.44
CA ASN A 63 13.19 -11.82 -2.97
C ASN A 63 12.48 -13.18 -2.90
N GLN A 64 11.91 -13.48 -1.75
CA GLN A 64 11.08 -14.65 -1.51
C GLN A 64 9.72 -14.21 -0.99
N ASN A 65 8.66 -14.59 -1.67
CA ASN A 65 7.29 -14.33 -1.24
C ASN A 65 6.53 -15.64 -1.10
N GLN A 66 5.84 -15.81 0.01
CA GLN A 66 5.01 -16.97 0.28
C GLN A 66 3.63 -16.50 0.70
N ASN A 67 2.61 -17.02 0.03
CA ASN A 67 1.22 -16.74 0.34
C ASN A 67 0.50 -18.04 0.68
N PHE A 68 -0.18 -18.04 1.81
CA PHE A 68 -1.03 -19.13 2.24
C PHE A 68 -2.45 -18.60 2.42
N SER A 69 -3.40 -19.25 1.76
CA SER A 69 -4.83 -18.91 1.88
C SER A 69 -5.62 -20.15 2.24
N LEU A 70 -6.40 -20.06 3.29
CA LEU A 70 -7.34 -21.09 3.73
C LEU A 70 -8.75 -20.52 3.72
N ASN A 71 -9.66 -21.14 2.96
CA ASN A 71 -11.06 -20.76 2.92
C ASN A 71 -11.91 -21.98 3.23
N GLY A 72 -12.82 -21.85 4.16
CA GLY A 72 -13.76 -22.88 4.53
C GLY A 72 -15.15 -22.30 4.73
N SER A 73 -16.19 -23.04 4.33
CA SER A 73 -17.56 -22.66 4.63
C SER A 73 -18.43 -23.88 4.87
N LEU A 74 -19.37 -23.72 5.78
CA LEU A 74 -20.40 -24.71 6.09
C LEU A 74 -21.76 -24.02 5.94
N GLU A 75 -22.62 -24.60 5.12
CA GLU A 75 -24.00 -24.14 4.93
C GLU A 75 -24.95 -25.24 5.32
N TYR A 76 -25.97 -24.92 6.12
CA TYR A 76 -27.05 -25.80 6.47
C TYR A 76 -28.38 -25.26 5.94
N ASP A 77 -29.08 -26.05 5.10
CA ASP A 77 -30.39 -25.73 4.54
C ASP A 77 -31.50 -26.46 5.30
N PHE A 78 -32.45 -25.73 5.83
CA PHE A 78 -33.61 -26.24 6.56
C PHE A 78 -34.77 -26.63 5.63
N GLY A 79 -34.54 -26.84 4.32
CA GLY A 79 -35.54 -27.13 3.30
C GLY A 79 -36.39 -28.38 3.55
N TRP A 80 -35.91 -29.30 4.38
CA TRP A 80 -36.66 -30.49 4.85
C TRP A 80 -37.85 -30.16 5.77
N SER A 81 -37.81 -29.01 6.44
CA SER A 81 -38.88 -28.59 7.37
C SER A 81 -39.94 -27.77 6.64
N LYS A 82 -41.20 -28.14 6.77
CA LYS A 82 -42.33 -27.39 6.21
C LYS A 82 -42.38 -25.92 6.68
N TYR A 83 -41.97 -25.67 7.93
CA TYR A 83 -42.02 -24.36 8.57
C TYR A 83 -40.75 -23.50 8.29
N LEU A 84 -39.61 -24.16 8.17
CA LEU A 84 -38.32 -23.53 7.99
C LEU A 84 -37.83 -23.53 6.55
N ARG A 85 -38.66 -23.98 5.60
CA ARG A 85 -38.32 -24.03 4.18
C ARG A 85 -37.93 -22.63 3.67
N GLY A 86 -36.71 -22.55 3.11
CA GLY A 86 -36.12 -21.30 2.64
C GLY A 86 -35.17 -20.63 3.65
N LEU A 87 -35.03 -21.20 4.86
CA LEU A 87 -34.04 -20.77 5.84
C LEU A 87 -32.72 -21.50 5.60
N LYS A 88 -31.63 -20.74 5.56
CA LYS A 88 -30.26 -21.24 5.49
C LYS A 88 -29.38 -20.54 6.52
N VAL A 89 -28.46 -21.29 7.10
CA VAL A 89 -27.42 -20.76 7.98
C VAL A 89 -26.07 -21.12 7.39
N LYS A 90 -25.21 -20.14 7.20
CA LYS A 90 -23.88 -20.31 6.66
C LYS A 90 -22.84 -19.72 7.58
N ALA A 91 -21.84 -20.50 7.95
CA ALA A 91 -20.63 -20.04 8.58
C ALA A 91 -19.48 -20.12 7.58
N SER A 92 -18.66 -19.09 7.50
CA SER A 92 -17.46 -19.08 6.69
C SER A 92 -16.28 -18.52 7.44
N TYR A 93 -15.10 -19.05 7.12
CA TYR A 93 -13.83 -18.63 7.66
C TYR A 93 -12.82 -18.51 6.51
N SER A 94 -12.11 -17.39 6.48
CA SER A 94 -11.02 -17.14 5.55
C SER A 94 -9.79 -16.70 6.33
N LYS A 95 -8.65 -17.30 6.04
CA LYS A 95 -7.35 -16.95 6.61
C LYS A 95 -6.37 -16.72 5.49
N ASN A 96 -5.67 -15.59 5.51
CA ASN A 96 -4.60 -15.29 4.57
C ASN A 96 -3.33 -14.94 5.34
N ILE A 97 -2.23 -15.59 4.99
CA ILE A 97 -0.91 -15.30 5.54
C ILE A 97 0.00 -15.03 4.34
N SER A 98 0.62 -13.86 4.33
CA SER A 98 1.63 -13.48 3.34
C SER A 98 2.92 -13.18 4.06
N THR A 99 4.00 -13.80 3.64
CA THR A 99 5.35 -13.53 4.16
C THR A 99 6.27 -13.15 3.01
N GLY A 100 7.00 -12.07 3.18
CA GLY A 100 8.04 -11.63 2.28
C GLY A 100 9.38 -11.65 2.99
N LYS A 101 10.42 -12.03 2.27
CA LYS A 101 11.81 -11.95 2.71
C LYS A 101 12.64 -11.38 1.59
N THR A 102 13.38 -10.32 1.88
CA THR A 102 14.34 -9.73 0.97
C THR A 102 15.72 -9.78 1.60
N ASN A 103 16.67 -10.38 0.92
CA ASN A 103 18.09 -10.31 1.24
C ASN A 103 18.76 -9.39 0.21
N THR A 104 19.52 -8.42 0.67
CA THR A 104 20.27 -7.50 -0.16
C THR A 104 21.73 -7.56 0.23
N ILE A 105 22.60 -7.77 -0.74
CA ILE A 105 24.05 -7.70 -0.58
C ILE A 105 24.55 -6.66 -1.57
N GLY A 106 25.25 -5.67 -1.09
CA GLY A 106 25.95 -4.69 -1.90
C GLY A 106 27.32 -4.44 -1.30
N THR A 107 28.34 -4.53 -2.11
CA THR A 107 29.74 -4.38 -1.69
C THR A 107 30.39 -3.14 -2.30
N LYS A 108 31.60 -2.86 -1.86
CA LYS A 108 32.50 -1.95 -2.56
C LYS A 108 33.31 -2.77 -3.55
N ILE A 109 33.45 -2.24 -4.75
CA ILE A 109 34.14 -2.91 -5.87
C ILE A 109 35.29 -2.02 -6.31
N ASP A 110 36.51 -2.56 -6.32
CA ASP A 110 37.65 -1.86 -6.84
C ASP A 110 37.61 -1.82 -8.37
N VAL A 111 37.57 -0.62 -8.91
CA VAL A 111 37.70 -0.35 -10.33
C VAL A 111 38.85 0.62 -10.57
N TYR A 112 39.48 0.53 -11.72
CA TYR A 112 40.73 1.22 -11.98
C TYR A 112 40.61 2.15 -13.17
N ARG A 113 41.21 3.32 -13.06
CA ARG A 113 41.34 4.31 -14.13
C ARG A 113 42.65 4.17 -14.85
N LEU A 114 42.62 4.15 -16.17
CA LEU A 114 43.82 4.25 -16.98
C LEU A 114 44.47 5.63 -16.78
N ILE A 115 45.77 5.65 -16.62
CA ILE A 115 46.52 6.90 -16.45
C ILE A 115 46.61 7.60 -17.78
N SER A 116 46.23 8.88 -17.83
CA SER A 116 46.43 9.71 -19.00
C SER A 116 47.88 10.17 -19.11
N ARG A 117 48.43 10.13 -20.32
CA ARG A 117 49.77 10.64 -20.66
C ARG A 117 49.69 11.64 -21.78
N GLY A 118 50.63 12.58 -21.81
CA GLY A 118 50.81 13.57 -22.89
C GLY A 118 50.30 14.94 -22.50
N GLY A 119 50.70 15.98 -23.28
CA GLY A 119 50.55 17.41 -23.02
C GLY A 119 49.23 17.94 -22.43
N SER A 120 48.86 19.14 -22.62
CA SER A 120 47.78 19.86 -21.94
C SER A 120 46.36 19.28 -22.11
N GLY A 121 46.17 18.15 -22.76
CA GLY A 121 44.85 17.54 -23.02
C GLY A 121 44.61 16.16 -22.45
N GLY A 122 45.57 15.55 -21.74
CA GLY A 122 45.40 14.24 -21.08
C GLY A 122 44.87 13.17 -22.05
N HIS A 123 45.72 12.45 -22.73
CA HIS A 123 45.30 11.33 -23.58
C HIS A 123 45.27 10.03 -22.77
N LEU A 124 44.22 9.23 -22.93
CA LEU A 124 44.21 7.86 -22.42
C LEU A 124 45.27 7.07 -23.18
N TYR A 125 46.13 6.40 -22.42
CA TYR A 125 47.17 5.55 -22.98
C TYR A 125 46.75 4.09 -22.84
N VAL A 126 46.58 3.42 -23.97
CA VAL A 126 46.32 1.98 -24.08
C VAL A 126 47.42 1.41 -24.97
N GLY A 127 48.38 0.71 -24.39
CA GLY A 127 49.47 0.10 -25.13
C GLY A 127 50.28 -0.89 -24.33
N ASP A 128 50.96 -1.78 -25.03
CA ASP A 128 51.74 -2.90 -24.48
C ASP A 128 53.00 -2.47 -23.72
N GLU A 129 53.37 -1.18 -23.76
CA GLU A 129 54.58 -0.66 -23.12
C GLU A 129 54.41 -0.29 -21.63
N ILE A 130 53.20 -0.37 -21.09
CA ILE A 130 52.96 -0.06 -19.68
C ILE A 130 52.61 -1.33 -18.92
N GLU A 131 53.36 -1.58 -17.85
CA GLU A 131 53.00 -2.58 -16.87
C GLU A 131 51.78 -2.11 -16.06
N TYR A 132 50.61 -2.67 -16.37
CA TYR A 132 49.37 -2.35 -15.65
C TYR A 132 49.34 -3.06 -14.31
N ASN A 133 49.57 -2.32 -13.22
CA ASN A 133 49.50 -2.79 -11.85
C ASN A 133 48.83 -1.74 -10.93
N ALA A 134 48.59 -2.02 -9.70
CA ALA A 134 47.95 -1.12 -8.75
C ALA A 134 48.68 0.24 -8.59
N ASN A 135 49.96 0.33 -8.89
CA ASN A 135 50.73 1.56 -8.79
C ASN A 135 50.65 2.43 -10.06
N THR A 136 50.38 1.80 -11.21
CA THR A 136 50.28 2.47 -12.50
C THR A 136 48.86 2.83 -12.91
N LEU A 137 47.88 2.27 -12.22
CA LEU A 137 46.44 2.55 -12.39
C LEU A 137 45.93 3.41 -11.25
N GLY A 138 44.99 4.29 -11.50
CA GLY A 138 44.29 5.04 -10.46
C GLY A 138 43.16 4.22 -9.87
N LEU A 139 43.28 3.81 -8.62
CA LEU A 139 42.23 3.09 -7.93
C LEU A 139 41.01 4.01 -7.67
N TYR A 140 39.85 3.46 -7.94
CA TYR A 140 38.57 4.02 -7.53
C TYR A 140 37.69 2.94 -6.92
N GLU A 141 37.14 3.20 -5.75
CA GLU A 141 36.22 2.32 -5.08
C GLU A 141 34.79 2.63 -5.50
N LEU A 142 34.18 1.75 -6.28
CA LEU A 142 32.78 1.83 -6.67
C LEU A 142 31.90 1.33 -5.54
N ASN A 143 31.09 2.20 -4.97
CA ASN A 143 30.13 1.83 -3.95
C ASN A 143 28.85 1.30 -4.59
N ASN A 144 28.64 -0.02 -4.56
CA ASN A 144 27.44 -0.68 -5.01
C ASN A 144 26.49 -1.01 -3.86
N GLY A 145 26.25 -0.03 -2.97
CA GLY A 145 25.35 -0.09 -1.85
C GLY A 145 25.99 -0.44 -0.50
N ASN A 146 27.17 -1.02 -0.51
CA ASN A 146 28.02 -1.28 0.68
C ASN A 146 27.23 -1.68 1.94
N SER A 147 26.28 -2.60 1.79
CA SER A 147 25.41 -3.03 2.89
C SER A 147 24.93 -4.46 2.75
N LEU A 148 24.86 -5.13 3.87
CA LEU A 148 24.13 -6.39 4.02
C LEU A 148 22.77 -6.07 4.66
N GLY A 149 21.69 -6.21 3.89
CA GLY A 149 20.35 -5.92 4.35
C GLY A 149 19.46 -7.16 4.38
N ARG A 150 18.62 -7.26 5.41
CA ARG A 150 17.54 -8.24 5.47
C ARG A 150 16.25 -7.56 5.87
N SER A 151 15.22 -7.75 5.04
CA SER A 151 13.86 -7.36 5.33
C SER A 151 12.98 -8.60 5.44
N MET A 152 12.16 -8.64 6.47
CA MET A 152 11.15 -9.67 6.65
C MET A 152 9.84 -8.99 6.96
N ASN A 153 8.84 -9.24 6.14
CA ASN A 153 7.48 -8.76 6.40
C ASN A 153 6.52 -9.94 6.51
N ARG A 154 5.51 -9.77 7.33
CA ARG A 154 4.43 -10.73 7.50
C ARG A 154 3.11 -9.97 7.59
N SER A 155 2.16 -10.39 6.78
CA SER A 155 0.77 -9.97 6.89
C SER A 155 -0.07 -11.20 7.22
N ASP A 156 -0.85 -11.09 8.27
CA ASP A 156 -1.74 -12.13 8.76
C ASP A 156 -3.15 -11.54 8.85
N SER A 157 -4.11 -12.12 8.16
CA SER A 157 -5.48 -11.64 8.21
C SER A 157 -6.47 -12.79 8.23
N TYR A 158 -7.57 -12.59 8.96
CA TYR A 158 -8.69 -13.51 8.91
C TYR A 158 -10.02 -12.78 8.85
N GLN A 159 -11.01 -13.46 8.30
CA GLN A 159 -12.39 -13.04 8.30
C GLN A 159 -13.30 -14.22 8.65
N MET A 160 -14.23 -13.97 9.54
CA MET A 160 -15.27 -14.91 9.96
C MET A 160 -16.63 -14.28 9.67
N ASN A 161 -17.52 -15.05 9.03
CA ASN A 161 -18.89 -14.59 8.79
C ASN A 161 -19.87 -15.66 9.23
N LEU A 162 -20.91 -15.23 9.93
CA LEU A 162 -22.08 -16.05 10.26
C LEU A 162 -23.29 -15.38 9.62
N THR A 163 -23.89 -16.04 8.65
CA THR A 163 -25.01 -15.51 7.86
C THR A 163 -26.23 -16.38 8.01
N VAL A 164 -27.35 -15.76 8.34
CA VAL A 164 -28.67 -16.38 8.33
C VAL A 164 -29.45 -15.74 7.18
N SER A 165 -29.98 -16.55 6.28
CA SER A 165 -30.78 -16.06 5.16
C SER A 165 -32.09 -16.83 5.04
N TYR A 166 -33.11 -16.13 4.62
CA TYR A 166 -34.44 -16.67 4.36
C TYR A 166 -34.95 -16.15 3.02
N ALA A 167 -35.51 -17.03 2.21
CA ALA A 167 -36.12 -16.64 0.94
C ALA A 167 -37.33 -17.50 0.65
N ARG A 168 -38.48 -16.88 0.35
CA ARG A 168 -39.71 -17.60 0.07
C ARG A 168 -40.69 -16.81 -0.82
N GLN A 169 -41.37 -17.56 -1.67
CA GLN A 169 -42.46 -17.08 -2.52
C GLN A 169 -43.80 -17.41 -1.86
N PHE A 170 -44.68 -16.42 -1.73
CA PHE A 170 -46.03 -16.53 -1.22
C PHE A 170 -47.02 -15.99 -2.27
N GLY A 171 -47.43 -16.83 -3.21
CA GLY A 171 -48.24 -16.39 -4.33
C GLY A 171 -47.48 -15.33 -5.17
N LYS A 172 -48.01 -14.12 -5.21
CA LYS A 172 -47.39 -12.97 -5.90
C LYS A 172 -46.35 -12.22 -5.08
N HIS A 173 -46.18 -12.57 -3.82
CA HIS A 173 -45.24 -11.93 -2.92
C HIS A 173 -43.97 -12.75 -2.80
N TYR A 174 -42.84 -12.14 -3.09
CA TYR A 174 -41.53 -12.71 -2.81
C TYR A 174 -40.87 -11.93 -1.68
N VAL A 175 -40.40 -12.63 -0.68
CA VAL A 175 -39.68 -12.04 0.46
C VAL A 175 -38.34 -12.76 0.59
N SER A 176 -37.28 -11.99 0.69
CA SER A 176 -35.98 -12.53 1.14
C SER A 176 -35.35 -11.61 2.16
N GLY A 177 -34.68 -12.21 3.13
CA GLY A 177 -33.95 -11.50 4.17
C GLY A 177 -32.61 -12.17 4.43
N LEU A 178 -31.66 -11.37 4.88
CA LEU A 178 -30.33 -11.81 5.29
C LEU A 178 -29.93 -11.04 6.54
N PHE A 179 -29.35 -11.75 7.49
CA PHE A 179 -28.62 -11.15 8.61
C PHE A 179 -27.24 -11.78 8.67
N SER A 180 -26.19 -10.97 8.75
CA SER A 180 -24.81 -11.43 8.85
C SER A 180 -24.08 -10.73 9.97
N ILE A 181 -23.26 -11.49 10.68
CA ILE A 181 -22.23 -10.98 11.58
C ILE A 181 -20.88 -11.25 10.90
N GLU A 182 -20.10 -10.23 10.73
CA GLU A 182 -18.79 -10.30 10.08
C GLU A 182 -17.73 -9.77 11.03
N LYS A 183 -16.68 -10.56 11.24
CA LYS A 183 -15.51 -10.17 12.02
C LYS A 183 -14.26 -10.32 11.15
N ALA A 184 -13.48 -9.26 11.05
CA ALA A 184 -12.20 -9.26 10.33
C ALA A 184 -11.11 -8.67 11.21
N GLU A 185 -9.95 -9.29 11.20
CA GLU A 185 -8.74 -8.75 11.83
C GLU A 185 -7.56 -8.93 10.89
N SER A 186 -6.65 -7.97 10.91
CA SER A 186 -5.39 -8.06 10.19
C SER A 186 -4.26 -7.52 11.04
N GLU A 187 -3.13 -8.19 10.95
CA GLU A 187 -1.86 -7.82 11.55
C GLU A 187 -0.79 -7.73 10.47
N TRP A 188 0.03 -6.72 10.53
CA TRP A 188 1.18 -6.55 9.67
C TRP A 188 2.40 -6.25 10.51
N GLU A 189 3.48 -6.96 10.23
CA GLU A 189 4.77 -6.80 10.87
C GLU A 189 5.85 -6.63 9.80
N ASP A 190 6.82 -5.78 10.08
CA ASP A 190 7.97 -5.51 9.24
C ASP A 190 9.22 -5.39 10.10
N LEU A 191 10.24 -6.18 9.81
CA LEU A 191 11.54 -6.18 10.44
C LEU A 191 12.60 -5.95 9.38
N ASN A 192 13.32 -4.85 9.48
CA ASN A 192 14.44 -4.52 8.61
C ASN A 192 15.72 -4.40 9.42
N GLY A 193 16.75 -5.10 8.98
CA GLY A 193 18.09 -5.02 9.54
C GLY A 193 19.12 -4.78 8.45
N SER A 194 20.09 -3.91 8.69
CA SER A 194 21.20 -3.68 7.79
C SER A 194 22.52 -3.50 8.56
N LEU A 195 23.58 -4.01 7.96
CA LEU A 195 24.96 -3.81 8.37
C LEU A 195 25.70 -3.18 7.21
N THR A 196 26.59 -2.24 7.48
CA THR A 196 27.47 -1.66 6.45
C THR A 196 28.78 -2.42 6.35
N ASP A 197 29.47 -2.23 5.25
CA ASP A 197 30.84 -2.76 4.99
C ASP A 197 30.94 -4.29 4.97
N PRO A 198 30.08 -5.00 4.18
CA PRO A 198 30.23 -6.44 4.03
C PRO A 198 31.49 -6.78 3.22
N LEU A 199 32.19 -7.82 3.62
CA LEU A 199 33.33 -8.32 2.87
C LEU A 199 32.89 -8.91 1.52
N PRO A 200 33.59 -8.59 0.40
CA PRO A 200 33.10 -8.91 -0.95
C PRO A 200 33.09 -10.39 -1.33
N PHE A 201 33.72 -11.27 -0.54
CA PHE A 201 33.87 -12.70 -0.86
C PHE A 201 32.94 -13.63 -0.05
N THR A 202 32.06 -13.09 0.74
CA THR A 202 31.23 -13.88 1.65
C THR A 202 29.75 -13.68 1.36
N ASP A 203 29.14 -14.55 0.73
CA ASP A 203 27.75 -14.66 0.29
C ASP A 203 26.69 -14.20 1.35
N GLY A 204 26.88 -13.00 1.91
CA GLY A 204 25.94 -12.32 2.80
C GLY A 204 25.80 -12.90 4.20
N GLN A 205 26.82 -13.56 4.72
CA GLN A 205 26.84 -13.97 6.12
C GLN A 205 27.17 -12.77 7.02
N SER A 206 26.49 -12.63 8.15
CA SER A 206 26.72 -11.53 9.08
C SER A 206 28.12 -11.52 9.71
N SER A 207 28.77 -12.67 9.77
CA SER A 207 30.20 -12.82 10.18
C SER A 207 31.19 -12.23 9.17
N SER A 208 30.71 -11.83 8.02
CA SER A 208 31.52 -11.25 6.94
C SER A 208 31.50 -9.71 6.91
N VAL A 209 31.14 -9.10 7.99
CA VAL A 209 31.13 -7.65 8.14
C VAL A 209 32.28 -7.25 9.07
N ASP A 210 33.10 -6.29 8.65
CA ASP A 210 34.11 -5.72 9.52
C ASP A 210 33.49 -4.69 10.48
N SER A 211 33.21 -5.14 11.70
CA SER A 211 32.65 -4.29 12.74
C SER A 211 33.63 -3.20 13.25
N ASN A 212 34.89 -3.25 12.84
CA ASN A 212 35.88 -2.24 13.20
C ASN A 212 36.17 -1.24 12.06
N ALA A 213 35.52 -1.43 10.91
CA ALA A 213 35.68 -0.51 9.80
C ALA A 213 35.20 0.89 10.15
N GLU A 214 35.91 1.91 9.66
CA GLU A 214 35.50 3.29 9.80
C GLU A 214 34.15 3.50 9.07
N GLY A 215 33.15 3.99 9.79
CA GLY A 215 31.79 4.16 9.25
C GLY A 215 30.89 2.94 9.39
N PHE A 216 31.32 1.86 10.07
CA PHE A 216 30.44 0.73 10.37
C PHE A 216 29.17 1.22 11.09
N ALA A 217 28.03 0.80 10.57
CA ALA A 217 26.73 1.07 11.17
C ALA A 217 25.85 -0.17 11.14
N GLN A 218 25.14 -0.38 12.23
CA GLN A 218 24.08 -1.37 12.33
C GLN A 218 22.75 -0.67 12.55
N THR A 219 21.79 -0.97 11.71
CA THR A 219 20.45 -0.41 11.81
C THR A 219 19.43 -1.54 11.91
N VAL A 220 18.51 -1.40 12.85
CA VAL A 220 17.35 -2.30 12.96
C VAL A 220 16.10 -1.44 13.10
N THR A 221 15.10 -1.69 12.27
CA THR A 221 13.78 -1.09 12.39
C THR A 221 12.73 -2.17 12.49
N PHE A 222 11.75 -1.92 13.34
CA PHE A 222 10.62 -2.79 13.55
C PHE A 222 9.33 -1.98 13.49
N ASN A 223 8.39 -2.43 12.68
CA ASN A 223 7.05 -1.84 12.58
C ASN A 223 6.01 -2.94 12.77
N ARG A 224 4.94 -2.61 13.45
CA ARG A 224 3.78 -3.49 13.62
C ARG A 224 2.52 -2.67 13.61
N SER A 225 1.51 -3.15 12.89
CA SER A 225 0.18 -2.55 12.89
C SER A 225 -0.88 -3.64 12.97
N GLU A 226 -1.95 -3.33 13.67
CA GLU A 226 -3.12 -4.19 13.82
C GLU A 226 -4.36 -3.40 13.44
N SER A 227 -5.32 -4.07 12.83
CA SER A 227 -6.64 -3.51 12.58
C SER A 227 -7.72 -4.57 12.80
N GLY A 228 -8.87 -4.12 13.28
CA GLY A 228 -10.01 -4.99 13.53
C GLY A 228 -11.31 -4.30 13.15
N MET A 229 -12.24 -5.07 12.58
CA MET A 229 -13.57 -4.63 12.21
C MET A 229 -14.60 -5.67 12.64
N LEU A 230 -15.71 -5.20 13.18
CA LEU A 230 -16.89 -5.99 13.49
C LEU A 230 -18.10 -5.35 12.83
N SER A 231 -18.86 -6.14 12.06
CA SER A 231 -19.97 -5.63 11.27
C SER A 231 -21.24 -6.46 11.50
N TYR A 232 -22.37 -5.76 11.58
CA TYR A 232 -23.69 -6.36 11.50
C TYR A 232 -24.39 -5.88 10.24
N VAL A 233 -24.87 -6.82 9.44
CA VAL A 233 -25.51 -6.52 8.16
C VAL A 233 -26.91 -7.14 8.16
N GLY A 234 -27.92 -6.33 7.96
CA GLY A 234 -29.30 -6.76 7.74
C GLY A 234 -29.79 -6.30 6.38
N ARG A 235 -30.39 -7.18 5.58
CA ARG A 235 -30.98 -6.88 4.29
C ARG A 235 -32.33 -7.57 4.16
N VAL A 236 -33.32 -6.84 3.65
CA VAL A 236 -34.64 -7.34 3.30
C VAL A 236 -34.98 -6.92 1.89
N ASN A 237 -35.35 -7.88 1.05
CA ASN A 237 -35.87 -7.65 -0.28
C ASN A 237 -37.34 -8.09 -0.32
N TYR A 238 -38.14 -7.31 -0.99
CA TYR A 238 -39.54 -7.61 -1.24
C TYR A 238 -39.89 -7.34 -2.70
N SER A 239 -40.57 -8.28 -3.35
CA SER A 239 -41.20 -8.03 -4.63
C SER A 239 -42.66 -8.46 -4.64
N TYR A 240 -43.49 -7.69 -5.34
CA TYR A 240 -44.86 -8.02 -5.60
C TYR A 240 -45.12 -8.14 -7.09
N ASP A 241 -45.56 -9.36 -7.50
CA ASP A 241 -45.90 -9.72 -8.90
C ASP A 241 -44.72 -9.41 -9.88
N ASP A 242 -43.49 -9.45 -9.37
CA ASP A 242 -42.22 -9.08 -10.02
C ASP A 242 -42.22 -7.66 -10.64
N LYS A 243 -43.20 -6.84 -10.27
CA LYS A 243 -43.39 -5.48 -10.80
C LYS A 243 -42.88 -4.42 -9.82
N TYR A 244 -43.23 -4.56 -8.57
CA TYR A 244 -42.85 -3.61 -7.51
C TYR A 244 -41.74 -4.25 -6.68
N LEU A 245 -40.59 -3.62 -6.71
CA LEU A 245 -39.38 -4.10 -6.08
C LEU A 245 -38.97 -3.14 -4.99
N PHE A 246 -38.61 -3.67 -3.83
CA PHE A 246 -38.12 -2.87 -2.71
C PHE A 246 -36.99 -3.62 -2.01
N GLU A 247 -35.92 -2.90 -1.70
CA GLU A 247 -34.82 -3.40 -0.88
C GLU A 247 -34.52 -2.41 0.25
N PHE A 248 -34.27 -2.92 1.42
CA PHE A 248 -33.72 -2.19 2.54
C PHE A 248 -32.50 -2.93 3.10
N MET A 249 -31.42 -2.21 3.33
CA MET A 249 -30.22 -2.71 3.97
C MET A 249 -29.77 -1.76 5.07
N LEU A 250 -29.37 -2.33 6.19
CA LEU A 250 -28.71 -1.64 7.28
C LEU A 250 -27.39 -2.34 7.58
N ARG A 251 -26.30 -1.57 7.51
CA ARG A 251 -24.99 -2.02 7.94
C ARG A 251 -24.54 -1.18 9.14
N SER A 252 -24.05 -1.85 10.17
CA SER A 252 -23.45 -1.22 11.34
C SER A 252 -22.05 -1.80 11.52
N ASP A 253 -21.04 -0.94 11.40
CA ASP A 253 -19.64 -1.32 11.43
C ASP A 253 -18.93 -0.67 12.61
N ALA A 254 -18.10 -1.46 13.31
CA ALA A 254 -17.17 -0.96 14.32
C ALA A 254 -15.74 -1.11 13.82
N SER A 255 -14.96 -0.03 13.87
CA SER A 255 -13.54 -0.02 13.52
C SER A 255 -12.68 0.31 14.71
N ALA A 256 -11.62 -0.49 14.93
CA ALA A 256 -10.67 -0.28 16.02
C ALA A 256 -9.76 0.95 15.84
N LYS A 257 -9.84 1.62 14.69
CA LYS A 257 -9.05 2.83 14.40
C LYS A 257 -9.52 4.06 15.16
N PHE A 258 -10.82 4.11 15.48
CA PHE A 258 -11.46 5.25 16.17
C PHE A 258 -11.36 5.13 17.69
N ALA A 259 -11.66 6.22 18.38
CA ALA A 259 -11.83 6.21 19.82
C ALA A 259 -13.07 5.37 20.23
N PRO A 260 -13.11 4.78 21.45
CA PRO A 260 -14.20 3.89 21.88
C PRO A 260 -15.60 4.46 21.68
N GLN A 261 -15.80 5.78 21.86
CA GLN A 261 -17.08 6.44 21.66
C GLN A 261 -17.49 6.54 20.18
N ASN A 262 -16.56 6.42 19.24
CA ASN A 262 -16.77 6.60 17.80
C ASN A 262 -16.57 5.31 17.00
N TYR A 263 -16.42 4.14 17.65
CA TYR A 263 -16.21 2.87 16.97
C TYR A 263 -17.29 2.56 15.95
N TRP A 264 -18.57 2.81 16.31
CA TRP A 264 -19.71 2.37 15.53
C TRP A 264 -20.17 3.41 14.52
N GLY A 265 -20.26 3.00 13.25
CA GLY A 265 -20.97 3.70 12.20
C GLY A 265 -22.23 2.95 11.78
N MET A 266 -23.28 3.67 11.39
CA MET A 266 -24.53 3.10 10.87
C MET A 266 -24.79 3.61 9.45
N PHE A 267 -24.99 2.68 8.51
CA PHE A 267 -25.04 2.94 7.08
C PHE A 267 -26.31 2.29 6.48
N PRO A 268 -27.48 2.96 6.59
CA PRO A 268 -28.68 2.50 5.96
C PRO A 268 -28.68 2.77 4.45
N SER A 269 -29.32 1.88 3.70
CA SER A 269 -29.64 2.09 2.29
C SER A 269 -30.97 1.47 1.91
N TRP A 270 -31.62 2.04 0.92
CA TRP A 270 -32.85 1.51 0.37
C TRP A 270 -32.92 1.75 -1.15
N SER A 271 -33.61 0.87 -1.83
CA SER A 271 -33.93 1.03 -3.24
C SER A 271 -35.35 0.59 -3.53
N ALA A 272 -35.93 1.20 -4.53
CA ALA A 272 -37.24 0.85 -5.07
C ALA A 272 -37.19 0.78 -6.60
N GLY A 273 -37.93 -0.14 -7.17
CA GLY A 273 -38.06 -0.31 -8.60
C GLY A 273 -39.47 -0.65 -9.01
N TRP A 274 -39.89 -0.12 -10.15
CA TRP A 274 -41.21 -0.39 -10.76
C TRP A 274 -41.05 -0.77 -12.22
N VAL A 275 -41.48 -2.00 -12.54
CA VAL A 275 -41.51 -2.52 -13.90
C VAL A 275 -42.84 -2.08 -14.56
N ILE A 276 -42.81 -0.94 -15.20
CA ILE A 276 -43.98 -0.31 -15.80
C ILE A 276 -44.51 -1.13 -16.99
N SER A 277 -43.58 -1.72 -17.76
CA SER A 277 -43.94 -2.52 -18.94
C SER A 277 -44.80 -3.75 -18.66
N ASP A 278 -44.86 -4.20 -17.40
CA ASP A 278 -45.67 -5.36 -17.02
C ASP A 278 -47.03 -4.98 -16.40
N GLU A 279 -47.33 -3.70 -16.39
CA GLU A 279 -48.65 -3.23 -15.98
C GLU A 279 -49.73 -3.52 -17.04
N LYS A 280 -50.95 -3.84 -16.60
CA LYS A 280 -52.07 -4.19 -17.47
C LYS A 280 -52.47 -3.10 -18.45
N TRP A 281 -52.23 -1.84 -18.10
CA TRP A 281 -52.54 -0.67 -18.91
C TRP A 281 -51.43 -0.29 -19.90
N PHE A 282 -50.25 -0.90 -19.79
CA PHE A 282 -49.11 -0.60 -20.66
C PHE A 282 -49.20 -1.39 -21.96
N ASP A 283 -49.35 -0.70 -23.07
CA ASP A 283 -49.47 -1.32 -24.40
C ASP A 283 -48.10 -1.33 -25.11
N LYS A 284 -47.45 -2.47 -25.10
CA LYS A 284 -46.12 -2.71 -25.71
C LYS A 284 -46.14 -2.55 -27.24
N ASP A 285 -47.27 -2.85 -27.89
CA ASP A 285 -47.39 -2.74 -29.33
C ASP A 285 -47.52 -1.29 -29.80
N LYS A 286 -48.25 -0.46 -29.05
CA LYS A 286 -48.38 0.95 -29.34
C LYS A 286 -47.12 1.74 -29.03
N THR A 287 -46.50 1.47 -27.89
CA THR A 287 -45.32 2.20 -27.42
C THR A 287 -44.03 1.76 -28.11
N LYS A 288 -44.02 0.54 -28.70
CA LYS A 288 -42.80 -0.12 -29.22
C LYS A 288 -41.72 -0.31 -28.16
N ILE A 289 -42.07 -0.22 -26.88
CA ILE A 289 -41.22 -0.47 -25.74
C ILE A 289 -41.57 -1.84 -25.19
N ASP A 290 -40.61 -2.76 -25.24
CA ASP A 290 -40.79 -4.13 -24.78
C ASP A 290 -40.61 -4.25 -23.26
N PHE A 291 -39.69 -3.45 -22.71
CA PHE A 291 -39.41 -3.38 -21.28
C PHE A 291 -39.19 -1.94 -20.85
N LEU A 292 -39.78 -1.56 -19.73
CA LEU A 292 -39.62 -0.24 -19.10
C LEU A 292 -39.61 -0.43 -17.58
N LYS A 293 -38.52 -0.06 -16.94
CA LYS A 293 -38.35 -0.07 -15.49
C LYS A 293 -37.79 1.27 -15.04
N ILE A 294 -38.38 1.85 -14.03
CA ILE A 294 -37.79 2.96 -13.28
C ILE A 294 -37.30 2.46 -11.93
N ARG A 295 -36.19 3.03 -11.46
CA ARG A 295 -35.57 2.68 -10.17
C ARG A 295 -35.01 3.91 -9.49
N GLY A 296 -35.05 3.87 -8.17
CA GLY A 296 -34.41 4.88 -7.34
C GLY A 296 -33.73 4.22 -6.16
N SER A 297 -32.59 4.75 -5.75
CA SER A 297 -31.89 4.30 -4.57
C SER A 297 -31.29 5.46 -3.79
N PHE A 298 -31.20 5.25 -2.48
CA PHE A 298 -30.51 6.13 -1.57
C PHE A 298 -29.73 5.28 -0.57
N GLY A 299 -28.52 5.71 -0.22
CA GLY A 299 -27.71 5.00 0.76
C GLY A 299 -26.65 5.89 1.37
N ILE A 300 -26.27 5.55 2.60
CA ILE A 300 -25.16 6.17 3.29
C ILE A 300 -24.02 5.14 3.31
N LEU A 301 -22.84 5.56 2.86
CA LEU A 301 -21.63 4.77 2.93
C LEU A 301 -20.68 5.37 3.96
N GLY A 302 -20.11 4.51 4.78
CA GLY A 302 -19.05 4.86 5.72
C GLY A 302 -17.67 4.50 5.21
N LYS A 303 -16.67 5.27 5.60
CA LYS A 303 -15.27 4.99 5.31
C LYS A 303 -14.41 5.28 6.55
N ASP A 304 -13.51 4.35 6.88
CA ASP A 304 -12.58 4.46 8.01
C ASP A 304 -11.13 4.72 7.53
N ASN A 305 -10.97 5.54 6.51
CA ASN A 305 -9.66 5.83 5.91
C ASN A 305 -8.83 6.80 6.77
N VAL A 306 -8.61 6.43 8.02
CA VAL A 306 -7.81 7.17 9.00
C VAL A 306 -6.69 6.29 9.53
N ASN A 307 -5.62 6.93 10.00
CA ASN A 307 -4.58 6.22 10.76
C ASN A 307 -5.13 5.83 12.15
N ALA A 308 -4.71 4.69 12.64
CA ALA A 308 -5.03 4.27 14.00
C ALA A 308 -4.37 5.21 15.04
N TRP A 309 -4.96 5.31 16.22
CA TRP A 309 -4.41 6.02 17.39
C TRP A 309 -4.34 7.56 17.28
N LEU A 310 -4.95 8.19 16.28
CA LEU A 310 -5.01 9.65 16.16
C LEU A 310 -5.70 10.36 17.34
N TRP A 311 -6.52 9.60 18.08
CA TRP A 311 -7.24 10.05 19.25
C TRP A 311 -6.42 9.95 20.56
N THR A 312 -5.21 9.36 20.51
CA THR A 312 -4.36 9.13 21.70
C THR A 312 -3.17 10.05 21.69
N GLN A 313 -2.93 10.72 22.82
CA GLN A 313 -1.75 11.56 23.00
C GLN A 313 -0.50 10.68 23.15
N LEU A 314 0.40 10.79 22.19
CA LEU A 314 1.70 10.13 22.22
C LEU A 314 2.79 11.13 22.63
N TYR A 315 3.85 10.63 23.25
CA TYR A 315 5.02 11.42 23.62
C TYR A 315 6.27 10.76 23.07
N THR A 316 7.17 11.58 22.54
CA THR A 316 8.47 11.12 22.05
C THR A 316 9.54 11.49 23.06
N ARG A 317 10.34 10.51 23.48
CA ARG A 317 11.54 10.77 24.27
C ARG A 317 12.67 11.23 23.33
N ASN A 318 13.22 12.41 23.59
CA ASN A 318 14.41 12.89 22.91
C ASN A 318 15.61 12.64 23.83
N PRO A 319 16.48 11.67 23.55
CA PRO A 319 17.73 11.52 24.28
C PRO A 319 18.62 12.74 24.03
N ASP A 320 19.47 13.08 24.99
CA ASP A 320 20.50 14.10 24.88
C ASP A 320 19.99 15.54 24.56
N LYS A 321 18.70 15.80 24.78
CA LYS A 321 18.08 17.13 24.57
C LYS A 321 17.53 17.74 25.86
N GLY A 322 17.79 17.13 27.01
CA GLY A 322 17.35 17.64 28.30
C GLY A 322 18.31 18.67 28.89
N PRO A 323 17.90 19.35 29.96
CA PRO A 323 18.75 20.30 30.67
C PRO A 323 19.94 19.57 31.30
N ILE A 324 21.09 20.21 31.25
CA ILE A 324 22.31 19.73 31.91
C ILE A 324 22.40 20.38 33.27
N PHE A 325 22.45 19.56 34.32
CA PHE A 325 22.63 20.00 35.68
C PHE A 325 24.07 19.67 36.11
N GLY A 326 24.79 20.67 36.55
CA GLY A 326 26.17 20.55 37.03
C GLY A 326 27.23 21.07 36.04
N THR A 327 28.50 20.98 36.43
CA THR A 327 29.63 21.56 35.69
C THR A 327 30.26 20.64 34.65
N ASN A 328 29.90 19.37 34.60
CA ASN A 328 30.51 18.37 33.69
C ASN A 328 29.54 17.99 32.57
N SER A 329 29.68 18.66 31.43
CA SER A 329 28.78 18.58 30.32
C SER A 329 28.99 17.34 29.40
N SER A 330 30.10 16.61 29.58
CA SER A 330 30.49 15.55 28.64
C SER A 330 29.89 14.17 28.92
N THR A 331 29.28 13.97 30.09
CA THR A 331 28.78 12.64 30.50
C THR A 331 27.31 12.59 30.92
N ASN A 332 26.64 13.75 31.06
CA ASN A 332 25.25 13.82 31.48
C ASN A 332 24.32 14.02 30.29
N THR A 333 23.88 12.89 29.73
CA THR A 333 22.83 12.85 28.72
C THR A 333 21.46 12.80 29.40
N SER A 334 20.87 13.95 29.67
CA SER A 334 19.49 14.03 30.14
C SER A 334 18.52 14.03 28.96
N ALA A 335 17.39 13.35 29.11
CA ALA A 335 16.37 13.27 28.07
C ALA A 335 15.23 14.26 28.34
N THR A 336 14.63 14.78 27.30
CA THR A 336 13.34 15.47 27.37
C THR A 336 12.23 14.63 26.80
N ILE A 337 11.01 14.89 27.25
CA ILE A 337 9.79 14.40 26.63
C ILE A 337 9.25 15.51 25.73
N ARG A 338 8.97 15.16 24.49
CA ARG A 338 8.39 16.08 23.52
C ARG A 338 7.02 15.57 23.09
N MET A 339 6.06 16.47 23.05
CA MET A 339 4.78 16.21 22.37
C MET A 339 5.02 16.13 20.86
N PRO A 340 4.24 15.32 20.10
CA PRO A 340 4.29 15.35 18.65
C PRO A 340 3.96 16.76 18.15
N LYS A 341 4.42 17.08 16.95
CA LYS A 341 4.13 18.38 16.34
C LYS A 341 2.64 18.58 16.06
N GLN A 342 1.90 17.49 15.90
CA GLN A 342 0.49 17.47 15.56
C GLN A 342 -0.35 17.20 16.81
N GLY A 343 -1.45 17.93 16.95
CA GLY A 343 -2.43 17.73 18.01
C GLY A 343 -3.16 16.38 17.89
N VAL A 344 -3.83 15.97 18.95
CA VAL A 344 -4.71 14.81 18.95
C VAL A 344 -6.15 15.24 18.71
N ASN A 345 -6.91 14.38 18.05
CA ASN A 345 -8.34 14.57 17.86
C ASN A 345 -9.11 13.33 18.35
N PRO A 346 -9.73 13.39 19.56
CA PRO A 346 -10.54 12.31 20.08
C PRO A 346 -11.87 12.13 19.32
N ASP A 347 -12.28 13.11 18.52
CA ASP A 347 -13.58 13.14 17.84
C ASP A 347 -13.52 12.61 16.40
N VAL A 348 -12.37 12.10 15.98
CA VAL A 348 -12.25 11.43 14.66
C VAL A 348 -13.27 10.30 14.55
N HIS A 349 -14.05 10.34 13.47
CA HIS A 349 -15.13 9.41 13.23
C HIS A 349 -15.25 9.03 11.73
N TRP A 350 -16.22 8.19 11.40
CA TRP A 350 -16.48 7.71 10.06
C TRP A 350 -16.78 8.84 9.07
N ASP A 351 -16.08 8.83 7.93
CA ASP A 351 -16.49 9.63 6.76
C ASP A 351 -17.85 9.14 6.27
N LYS A 352 -18.70 10.06 5.80
CA LYS A 352 -20.01 9.72 5.27
C LYS A 352 -20.15 10.16 3.83
N THR A 353 -20.65 9.27 2.99
CA THR A 353 -21.05 9.61 1.62
C THR A 353 -22.53 9.24 1.44
N TYR A 354 -23.35 10.25 1.17
CA TYR A 354 -24.77 10.09 0.86
C TYR A 354 -24.91 9.93 -0.64
N LYS A 355 -25.41 8.77 -1.08
CA LYS A 355 -25.53 8.42 -2.48
C LYS A 355 -27.00 8.37 -2.88
N THR A 356 -27.35 9.11 -3.92
CA THR A 356 -28.68 9.09 -4.53
C THR A 356 -28.53 8.72 -5.99
N ASN A 357 -29.31 7.76 -6.45
CA ASN A 357 -29.34 7.37 -7.86
C ASN A 357 -30.79 7.21 -8.32
N PHE A 358 -31.08 7.71 -9.52
CA PHE A 358 -32.32 7.48 -10.25
C PHE A 358 -31.98 6.88 -11.61
N GLY A 359 -32.63 5.76 -11.96
CA GLY A 359 -32.35 5.05 -13.20
C GLY A 359 -33.60 4.69 -13.97
N ILE A 360 -33.46 4.66 -15.30
CA ILE A 360 -34.47 4.20 -16.24
C ILE A 360 -33.86 3.15 -17.13
N ASP A 361 -34.41 1.93 -17.11
CA ASP A 361 -34.01 0.82 -17.94
C ASP A 361 -35.07 0.57 -18.99
N MET A 362 -34.70 0.57 -20.27
CA MET A 362 -35.61 0.41 -21.42
C MET A 362 -35.07 -0.64 -22.39
N ALA A 363 -35.99 -1.40 -22.98
CA ALA A 363 -35.71 -2.23 -24.15
C ALA A 363 -36.84 -2.03 -25.20
N PHE A 364 -36.45 -2.02 -26.46
CA PHE A 364 -37.35 -1.76 -27.57
C PHE A 364 -36.94 -2.53 -28.84
N LEU A 365 -37.79 -2.50 -29.86
CA LEU A 365 -37.62 -3.20 -31.13
C LEU A 365 -37.49 -4.73 -30.95
N LYS A 366 -38.38 -5.33 -30.16
CA LYS A 366 -38.39 -6.77 -29.83
C LYS A 366 -37.08 -7.16 -29.11
N ASN A 367 -36.69 -6.39 -28.12
CA ASN A 367 -35.46 -6.55 -27.32
C ASN A 367 -34.15 -6.51 -28.14
N ARG A 368 -34.16 -5.88 -29.32
CA ARG A 368 -32.95 -5.73 -30.14
C ARG A 368 -32.08 -4.55 -29.70
N MET A 369 -32.67 -3.59 -29.03
CA MET A 369 -31.98 -2.43 -28.48
C MET A 369 -32.34 -2.27 -27.02
N SER A 370 -31.37 -1.90 -26.21
CA SER A 370 -31.54 -1.54 -24.79
C SER A 370 -30.86 -0.21 -24.50
N ALA A 371 -31.43 0.56 -23.60
CA ALA A 371 -30.88 1.80 -23.10
C ALA A 371 -31.04 1.84 -21.59
N ASN A 372 -29.96 2.19 -20.89
CA ASN A 372 -29.95 2.43 -19.45
C ASN A 372 -29.49 3.86 -19.23
N LEU A 373 -30.27 4.62 -18.50
CA LEU A 373 -29.97 6.00 -18.12
C LEU A 373 -29.88 6.05 -16.60
N ASP A 374 -28.80 6.58 -16.07
CA ASP A 374 -28.56 6.75 -14.66
C ASP A 374 -28.23 8.21 -14.36
N PHE A 375 -28.89 8.75 -13.35
CA PHE A 375 -28.62 10.07 -12.79
C PHE A 375 -28.23 9.88 -11.34
N TYR A 376 -27.06 10.37 -10.96
CA TYR A 376 -26.60 10.23 -9.60
C TYR A 376 -26.15 11.56 -9.00
N TYR A 377 -26.29 11.64 -7.69
CA TYR A 377 -25.78 12.74 -6.88
C TYR A 377 -25.24 12.18 -5.58
N ASP A 378 -23.92 12.29 -5.40
CA ASP A 378 -23.17 11.78 -4.26
C ASP A 378 -22.63 12.97 -3.46
N MET A 379 -22.95 13.02 -2.17
CA MET A 379 -22.48 14.05 -1.23
C MET A 379 -21.52 13.42 -0.22
N GLY A 380 -20.22 13.66 -0.36
CA GLY A 380 -19.24 13.36 0.69
C GLY A 380 -19.31 14.43 1.78
N ARG A 381 -19.47 14.01 3.02
CA ARG A 381 -19.57 14.89 4.19
C ARG A 381 -18.74 14.32 5.34
N GLU A 382 -18.31 15.22 6.21
CA GLU A 382 -17.49 14.83 7.36
C GLU A 382 -16.26 14.01 6.93
N MET A 383 -15.69 14.31 5.74
CA MET A 383 -14.54 13.59 5.24
C MET A 383 -13.28 13.97 6.02
N PHE A 384 -12.53 12.97 6.45
CA PHE A 384 -11.29 13.17 7.17
C PHE A 384 -10.25 13.85 6.29
N ALA A 385 -9.75 14.98 6.75
CA ALA A 385 -8.74 15.77 6.06
C ALA A 385 -7.73 16.39 7.04
N SER A 386 -6.51 16.57 6.57
CA SER A 386 -5.50 17.34 7.29
C SER A 386 -5.55 18.81 6.86
N HIS A 387 -5.39 19.72 7.81
CA HIS A 387 -5.19 21.12 7.49
C HIS A 387 -3.87 21.28 6.74
N GLN A 388 -3.94 21.62 5.47
CA GLN A 388 -2.76 21.90 4.68
C GLN A 388 -2.24 23.32 4.99
N GLY A 389 -1.04 23.38 5.52
CA GLY A 389 -0.31 24.62 5.76
C GLY A 389 -0.48 25.15 7.18
N THR A 390 0.64 25.47 7.77
CA THR A 390 0.76 26.11 9.09
C THR A 390 0.33 27.59 9.07
N SER A 391 -0.15 28.10 7.93
CA SER A 391 -0.41 29.51 7.70
C SER A 391 -1.55 30.09 8.55
N TYR A 392 -2.45 29.25 9.05
CA TYR A 392 -3.62 29.69 9.81
C TYR A 392 -3.39 29.73 11.33
N TYR A 393 -2.34 29.06 11.80
CA TYR A 393 -2.04 28.98 13.23
C TYR A 393 -0.71 29.65 13.51
N PRO A 394 -0.70 30.66 14.38
CA PRO A 394 0.56 31.33 14.77
C PRO A 394 1.48 30.32 15.44
N ASN A 395 2.77 30.40 15.15
CA ASN A 395 3.80 29.52 15.74
C ASN A 395 3.82 29.56 17.29
N THR A 396 3.23 30.58 17.89
CA THR A 396 3.05 30.71 19.32
C THR A 396 2.14 29.69 19.96
N VAL A 397 1.27 29.03 19.16
CA VAL A 397 0.44 27.90 19.61
C VAL A 397 1.29 26.66 19.89
N GLY A 398 2.45 26.53 19.25
CA GLY A 398 3.44 25.48 19.49
C GLY A 398 3.07 24.08 19.02
N ILE A 399 1.87 23.89 18.44
CA ILE A 399 1.37 22.62 17.93
C ILE A 399 0.61 22.84 16.62
N GLN A 400 0.72 21.89 15.71
CA GLN A 400 -0.09 21.87 14.49
C GLN A 400 -1.48 21.34 14.80
N PRO A 401 -2.54 21.83 14.13
CA PRO A 401 -3.89 21.29 14.31
C PRO A 401 -3.93 19.80 13.99
N ALA A 402 -4.75 19.08 14.73
CA ALA A 402 -5.06 17.70 14.42
C ALA A 402 -5.84 17.62 13.11
N PRO A 403 -5.73 16.52 12.35
CA PRO A 403 -6.67 16.23 11.27
C PRO A 403 -8.09 16.06 11.81
N GLU A 404 -9.06 16.53 11.07
CA GLU A 404 -10.49 16.57 11.47
C GLU A 404 -11.40 16.08 10.34
N ASN A 405 -12.63 15.74 10.69
CA ASN A 405 -13.67 15.38 9.74
C ASN A 405 -14.43 16.66 9.31
N PHE A 406 -13.90 17.39 8.32
CA PHE A 406 -14.51 18.64 7.81
C PHE A 406 -14.62 18.71 6.29
N GLY A 407 -14.02 17.75 5.58
CA GLY A 407 -14.02 17.76 4.12
C GLY A 407 -15.42 17.53 3.53
N GLU A 408 -15.72 18.23 2.45
CA GLU A 408 -16.95 18.09 1.68
C GLU A 408 -16.63 17.93 0.19
N VAL A 409 -17.28 16.97 -0.46
CA VAL A 409 -17.15 16.73 -1.91
C VAL A 409 -18.49 16.34 -2.48
N ASP A 410 -18.91 17.01 -3.52
CA ASP A 410 -20.11 16.67 -4.27
C ASP A 410 -19.73 16.15 -5.67
N THR A 411 -20.35 15.03 -6.07
CA THR A 411 -20.15 14.43 -7.38
C THR A 411 -21.51 14.10 -7.98
N TYR A 412 -21.72 14.47 -9.23
CA TYR A 412 -22.98 14.20 -9.93
C TYR A 412 -22.76 13.85 -11.39
N GLY A 413 -23.72 13.19 -12.00
CA GLY A 413 -23.68 12.81 -13.41
C GLY A 413 -24.94 12.11 -13.88
#